data_4634f340ff2f13b916bcffc50aabe113
#
_entry.id   4634f340ff2f13b916bcffc50aabe113
#
_cell.length_a   1.000
_cell.length_b   1.000
_cell.length_c   1.000
_cell.angle_alpha   90.00
_cell.angle_beta   90.00
_cell.angle_gamma   90.00
#
_symmetry.space_group_name_H-M   'P 1'
#
loop_
_entity.id
_entity.type
_entity.pdbx_description
1 polymer ?
#
loop_
_entity_poly.entity_id
_entity_poly.type
_entity_poly.pdbx_seq_one_letter_code
_entity_poly.pdbx_strand_id
1 'polypeptide(L)'
;MSTPCIALIGCGAVAETFYVPALRKRPQLLRSLILVDPDLERAAALRERLGALDAVADYREALARASGAMVLTPHRLHYPITLDCARQGIAVLCEKPLAQTPAEVDAIVEASLTHAAPVLVNHTRRLFSSHREVRRLIERGALGELREIDYELGAPFEWPAATPAYFGAHSGGRGVLYDTGVHVVDLVCWWLGGEPQVLHYADDARGGTEAVARVTVRRGAAEARMHFSWLSKLRNAYRVIV
;
A
#
# COMPACT_ATOMS: atom_id res chain seq x y z
N MET A 1 -23.44 -10.31 -21.09
CA MET A 1 -22.06 -10.43 -20.57
C MET A 1 -22.19 -10.68 -19.09
N SER A 2 -21.58 -11.73 -18.55
CA SER A 2 -21.55 -11.99 -17.11
C SER A 2 -20.81 -10.85 -16.40
N THR A 3 -21.32 -10.41 -15.25
CA THR A 3 -20.62 -9.42 -14.42
C THR A 3 -19.24 -9.98 -14.04
N PRO A 4 -18.14 -9.24 -14.28
CA PRO A 4 -16.81 -9.72 -13.94
C PRO A 4 -16.69 -9.95 -12.45
N CYS A 5 -16.22 -11.12 -12.04
CA CYS A 5 -15.93 -11.42 -10.63
C CYS A 5 -14.62 -10.76 -10.19
N ILE A 6 -14.57 -10.30 -8.93
CA ILE A 6 -13.40 -9.70 -8.33
C ILE A 6 -13.06 -10.48 -7.05
N ALA A 7 -11.83 -10.97 -6.96
CA ALA A 7 -11.31 -11.60 -5.73
C ALA A 7 -10.84 -10.52 -4.75
N LEU A 8 -11.42 -10.47 -3.54
CA LEU A 8 -10.88 -9.68 -2.43
C LEU A 8 -10.12 -10.63 -1.51
N ILE A 9 -8.79 -10.55 -1.55
CA ILE A 9 -7.88 -11.49 -0.91
C ILE A 9 -7.32 -10.86 0.37
N GLY A 10 -7.74 -11.40 1.52
CA GLY A 10 -7.48 -10.89 2.85
C GLY A 10 -8.68 -10.12 3.41
N CYS A 11 -9.40 -10.73 4.36
CA CYS A 11 -10.58 -10.17 5.03
C CYS A 11 -10.25 -9.60 6.42
N GLY A 12 -9.00 -9.17 6.63
CA GLY A 12 -8.50 -8.64 7.90
C GLY A 12 -8.83 -7.16 8.14
N ALA A 13 -8.11 -6.54 9.10
CA ALA A 13 -8.35 -5.17 9.56
C ALA A 13 -8.32 -4.12 8.43
N VAL A 14 -7.43 -4.25 7.45
CA VAL A 14 -7.37 -3.34 6.29
C VAL A 14 -8.65 -3.40 5.47
N ALA A 15 -9.13 -4.62 5.17
CA ALA A 15 -10.38 -4.82 4.45
C ALA A 15 -11.56 -4.19 5.20
N GLU A 16 -11.69 -4.48 6.50
CA GLU A 16 -12.78 -4.00 7.35
C GLU A 16 -12.77 -2.47 7.50
N THR A 17 -11.59 -1.88 7.72
CA THR A 17 -11.47 -0.46 8.03
C THR A 17 -11.63 0.42 6.80
N PHE A 18 -11.04 0.03 5.67
CA PHE A 18 -10.95 0.91 4.50
C PHE A 18 -11.77 0.45 3.30
N TYR A 19 -11.78 -0.84 2.99
CA TYR A 19 -12.41 -1.34 1.78
C TYR A 19 -13.90 -1.59 1.95
N VAL A 20 -14.32 -2.19 3.04
CA VAL A 20 -15.74 -2.45 3.33
C VAL A 20 -16.59 -1.18 3.29
N PRO A 21 -16.22 -0.06 3.96
CA PRO A 21 -16.98 1.17 3.88
C PRO A 21 -17.05 1.76 2.45
N ALA A 22 -15.98 1.61 1.67
CA ALA A 22 -15.93 2.08 0.28
C ALA A 22 -16.80 1.21 -0.64
N LEU A 23 -16.72 -0.12 -0.50
CA LEU A 23 -17.47 -1.10 -1.28
C LEU A 23 -18.96 -1.01 -1.02
N ARG A 24 -19.39 -0.73 0.21
CA ARG A 24 -20.82 -0.51 0.56
C ARG A 24 -21.45 0.63 -0.23
N LYS A 25 -20.66 1.59 -0.69
CA LYS A 25 -21.13 2.67 -1.60
C LYS A 25 -21.28 2.22 -3.05
N ARG A 26 -20.96 0.97 -3.35
CA ARG A 26 -20.98 0.38 -4.70
C ARG A 26 -21.67 -1.00 -4.71
N PRO A 27 -22.99 -1.08 -4.47
CA PRO A 27 -23.69 -2.35 -4.29
C PRO A 27 -23.52 -3.33 -5.47
N GLN A 28 -23.34 -2.80 -6.67
CA GLN A 28 -23.11 -3.61 -7.87
C GLN A 28 -21.79 -4.39 -7.81
N LEU A 29 -20.76 -3.83 -7.16
CA LEU A 29 -19.48 -4.52 -6.97
C LEU A 29 -19.56 -5.61 -5.90
N LEU A 30 -20.34 -5.38 -4.84
CA LEU A 30 -20.50 -6.37 -3.76
C LEU A 30 -20.96 -7.72 -4.29
N ARG A 31 -21.93 -7.72 -5.22
CA ARG A 31 -22.50 -8.94 -5.81
C ARG A 31 -21.54 -9.70 -6.73
N SER A 32 -20.40 -9.12 -7.06
CA SER A 32 -19.35 -9.73 -7.88
C SER A 32 -18.11 -10.09 -7.09
N LEU A 33 -18.09 -9.85 -5.76
CA LEU A 33 -16.94 -10.16 -4.92
C LEU A 33 -16.92 -11.63 -4.52
N ILE A 34 -15.74 -12.24 -4.66
CA ILE A 34 -15.38 -13.49 -4.03
C ILE A 34 -14.41 -13.12 -2.88
N LEU A 35 -14.82 -13.36 -1.65
CA LEU A 35 -14.01 -13.05 -0.47
C LEU A 35 -13.07 -14.21 -0.17
N VAL A 36 -11.81 -13.90 0.08
CA VAL A 36 -10.78 -14.92 0.30
C VAL A 36 -10.04 -14.66 1.60
N ASP A 37 -10.06 -15.62 2.49
CA ASP A 37 -9.23 -15.63 3.70
C ASP A 37 -8.96 -17.07 4.14
N PRO A 38 -7.73 -17.44 4.54
CA PRO A 38 -7.45 -18.77 5.09
C PRO A 38 -8.37 -19.13 6.27
N ASP A 39 -8.83 -18.14 7.02
CA ASP A 39 -9.91 -18.24 7.98
C ASP A 39 -11.25 -18.11 7.23
N LEU A 40 -11.77 -19.27 6.80
CA LEU A 40 -13.01 -19.33 6.03
C LEU A 40 -14.22 -18.79 6.80
N GLU A 41 -14.25 -18.93 8.12
CA GLU A 41 -15.32 -18.38 8.95
C GLU A 41 -15.35 -16.85 8.87
N ARG A 42 -14.19 -16.21 8.91
CA ARG A 42 -14.04 -14.76 8.72
C ARG A 42 -14.53 -14.32 7.33
N ALA A 43 -14.12 -15.03 6.27
CA ALA A 43 -14.54 -14.72 4.90
C ALA A 43 -16.07 -14.91 4.74
N ALA A 44 -16.63 -15.98 5.28
CA ALA A 44 -18.05 -16.28 5.22
C ALA A 44 -18.90 -15.25 5.99
N ALA A 45 -18.49 -14.89 7.19
CA ALA A 45 -19.16 -13.84 7.98
C ALA A 45 -19.16 -12.49 7.26
N LEU A 46 -18.03 -12.13 6.63
CA LEU A 46 -17.95 -10.91 5.85
C LEU A 46 -18.82 -10.98 4.58
N ARG A 47 -18.88 -12.15 3.92
CA ARG A 47 -19.76 -12.39 2.77
C ARG A 47 -21.22 -12.13 3.12
N GLU A 48 -21.70 -12.68 4.22
CA GLU A 48 -23.09 -12.49 4.67
C GLU A 48 -23.38 -11.01 4.95
N ARG A 49 -22.49 -10.32 5.64
CA ARG A 49 -22.65 -8.88 5.97
C ARG A 49 -22.68 -7.97 4.73
N LEU A 50 -22.02 -8.36 3.66
CA LEU A 50 -21.90 -7.57 2.45
C LEU A 50 -22.86 -8.00 1.33
N GLY A 51 -23.43 -9.20 1.41
CA GLY A 51 -24.14 -9.80 0.30
C GLY A 51 -23.21 -10.11 -0.88
N ALA A 52 -21.97 -10.50 -0.59
CA ALA A 52 -20.98 -10.85 -1.61
C ALA A 52 -21.31 -12.20 -2.26
N LEU A 53 -20.76 -12.41 -3.48
CA LEU A 53 -21.04 -13.57 -4.30
C LEU A 53 -20.67 -14.89 -3.61
N ASP A 54 -19.45 -14.95 -3.08
CA ASP A 54 -18.88 -16.18 -2.56
C ASP A 54 -17.81 -15.92 -1.48
N ALA A 55 -17.42 -16.98 -0.76
CA ALA A 55 -16.30 -16.98 0.17
C ALA A 55 -15.51 -18.28 0.04
N VAL A 56 -14.19 -18.19 -0.10
CA VAL A 56 -13.29 -19.35 -0.25
C VAL A 56 -12.03 -19.18 0.61
N ALA A 57 -11.36 -20.29 0.93
CA ALA A 57 -10.14 -20.25 1.75
C ALA A 57 -8.87 -20.03 0.91
N ASP A 58 -8.79 -20.59 -0.28
CA ASP A 58 -7.64 -20.50 -1.18
C ASP A 58 -7.91 -19.47 -2.30
N TYR A 59 -7.03 -18.48 -2.43
CA TYR A 59 -7.16 -17.46 -3.46
C TYR A 59 -7.11 -18.04 -4.88
N ARG A 60 -6.47 -19.17 -5.10
CA ARG A 60 -6.39 -19.82 -6.41
C ARG A 60 -7.77 -20.25 -6.93
N GLU A 61 -8.65 -20.68 -6.02
CA GLU A 61 -10.04 -20.99 -6.36
C GLU A 61 -10.79 -19.76 -6.85
N ALA A 62 -10.54 -18.61 -6.20
CA ALA A 62 -11.12 -17.33 -6.60
C ALA A 62 -10.56 -16.85 -7.95
N LEU A 63 -9.24 -16.97 -8.18
CA LEU A 63 -8.59 -16.53 -9.41
C LEU A 63 -9.10 -17.26 -10.65
N ALA A 64 -9.46 -18.54 -10.54
CA ALA A 64 -10.07 -19.29 -11.65
C ALA A 64 -11.37 -18.69 -12.20
N ARG A 65 -12.00 -17.77 -11.44
CA ARG A 65 -13.30 -17.14 -11.73
C ARG A 65 -13.20 -15.61 -11.84
N ALA A 66 -12.10 -15.02 -11.38
CA ALA A 66 -11.94 -13.59 -11.26
C ALA A 66 -11.31 -12.96 -12.50
N SER A 67 -11.76 -11.77 -12.85
CA SER A 67 -11.11 -10.89 -13.85
C SER A 67 -10.31 -9.76 -13.22
N GLY A 68 -10.40 -9.58 -11.90
CA GLY A 68 -9.65 -8.63 -11.11
C GLY A 68 -9.44 -9.12 -9.70
N ALA A 69 -8.40 -8.64 -9.03
CA ALA A 69 -8.08 -8.98 -7.65
C ALA A 69 -7.74 -7.74 -6.82
N MET A 70 -8.16 -7.72 -5.57
CA MET A 70 -7.70 -6.79 -4.54
C MET A 70 -6.86 -7.59 -3.52
N VAL A 71 -5.58 -7.27 -3.39
CA VAL A 71 -4.66 -7.99 -2.50
C VAL A 71 -4.45 -7.16 -1.24
N LEU A 72 -5.04 -7.60 -0.12
CA LEU A 72 -5.10 -6.91 1.17
C LEU A 72 -4.50 -7.76 2.30
N THR A 73 -3.63 -8.66 1.93
CA THR A 73 -2.98 -9.63 2.82
C THR A 73 -1.84 -9.00 3.62
N PRO A 74 -1.21 -9.71 4.58
CA PRO A 74 0.08 -9.28 5.12
C PRO A 74 1.15 -9.11 4.04
N HIS A 75 2.03 -8.12 4.22
CA HIS A 75 3.01 -7.65 3.22
C HIS A 75 3.81 -8.77 2.53
N ARG A 76 4.23 -9.80 3.28
CA ARG A 76 4.98 -10.96 2.74
C ARG A 76 4.23 -11.77 1.67
N LEU A 77 2.90 -11.63 1.61
CA LEU A 77 2.04 -12.33 0.67
C LEU A 77 1.69 -11.50 -0.56
N HIS A 78 1.99 -10.20 -0.56
CA HIS A 78 1.69 -9.32 -1.69
C HIS A 78 2.38 -9.80 -2.96
N TYR A 79 3.70 -10.04 -2.89
CA TYR A 79 4.48 -10.50 -4.03
C TYR A 79 3.94 -11.79 -4.67
N PRO A 80 3.88 -12.94 -3.96
CA PRO A 80 3.48 -14.20 -4.57
C PRO A 80 2.05 -14.13 -5.13
N ILE A 81 1.10 -13.51 -4.43
CA ILE A 81 -0.29 -13.43 -4.88
C ILE A 81 -0.41 -12.50 -6.09
N THR A 82 0.23 -11.33 -6.06
CA THR A 82 0.19 -10.38 -7.18
C THR A 82 0.85 -10.96 -8.43
N LEU A 83 1.97 -11.69 -8.26
CA LEU A 83 2.65 -12.36 -9.36
C LEU A 83 1.77 -13.45 -9.98
N ASP A 84 1.11 -14.26 -9.16
CA ASP A 84 0.18 -15.31 -9.64
C ASP A 84 -0.99 -14.69 -10.41
N CYS A 85 -1.56 -13.57 -9.93
CA CYS A 85 -2.60 -12.84 -10.65
C CYS A 85 -2.09 -12.30 -11.98
N ALA A 86 -0.94 -11.62 -11.98
CA ALA A 86 -0.37 -11.02 -13.19
C ALA A 86 -0.08 -12.08 -14.26
N ARG A 87 0.48 -13.25 -13.89
CA ARG A 87 0.73 -14.37 -14.80
C ARG A 87 -0.52 -14.95 -15.43
N GLN A 88 -1.68 -14.79 -14.80
CA GLN A 88 -2.98 -15.22 -15.31
C GLN A 88 -3.72 -14.12 -16.09
N GLY A 89 -3.10 -12.96 -16.31
CA GLY A 89 -3.74 -11.83 -17.00
C GLY A 89 -4.80 -11.12 -16.15
N ILE A 90 -4.82 -11.32 -14.83
CA ILE A 90 -5.79 -10.74 -13.90
C ILE A 90 -5.31 -9.38 -13.43
N ALA A 91 -6.13 -8.35 -13.62
CA ALA A 91 -5.84 -7.01 -13.12
C ALA A 91 -5.79 -6.95 -11.58
N VAL A 92 -4.81 -6.28 -11.01
CA VAL A 92 -4.58 -6.26 -9.55
C VAL A 92 -4.62 -4.84 -8.99
N LEU A 93 -5.31 -4.66 -7.88
CA LEU A 93 -5.10 -3.58 -6.91
C LEU A 93 -4.44 -4.19 -5.67
N CYS A 94 -3.16 -3.89 -5.46
CA CYS A 94 -2.41 -4.39 -4.30
C CYS A 94 -2.25 -3.29 -3.24
N GLU A 95 -2.41 -3.64 -1.97
CA GLU A 95 -1.99 -2.76 -0.87
C GLU A 95 -0.47 -2.54 -0.89
N LYS A 96 -0.09 -1.43 -0.31
CA LYS A 96 1.34 -1.09 -0.12
C LYS A 96 1.95 -1.91 1.02
N PRO A 97 3.23 -2.18 0.95
CA PRO A 97 4.12 -2.10 -0.20
C PRO A 97 3.85 -3.25 -1.18
N LEU A 98 4.11 -3.03 -2.46
CA LEU A 98 3.85 -4.04 -3.49
C LEU A 98 4.62 -5.34 -3.25
N ALA A 99 5.87 -5.22 -2.83
CA ALA A 99 6.77 -6.34 -2.57
C ALA A 99 7.82 -5.95 -1.51
N GLN A 100 8.68 -6.89 -1.11
CA GLN A 100 9.67 -6.67 -0.06
C GLN A 100 11.06 -6.35 -0.61
N THR A 101 11.32 -6.66 -1.86
CA THR A 101 12.61 -6.44 -2.53
C THR A 101 12.42 -5.85 -3.93
N PRO A 102 13.41 -5.12 -4.46
CA PRO A 102 13.37 -4.63 -5.86
C PRO A 102 13.20 -5.76 -6.88
N ALA A 103 13.89 -6.88 -6.70
CA ALA A 103 13.78 -8.03 -7.61
C ALA A 103 12.36 -8.61 -7.68
N GLU A 104 11.62 -8.61 -6.57
CA GLU A 104 10.21 -9.00 -6.54
C GLU A 104 9.34 -8.00 -7.32
N VAL A 105 9.63 -6.70 -7.21
CA VAL A 105 8.93 -5.67 -7.98
C VAL A 105 9.19 -5.86 -9.47
N ASP A 106 10.44 -6.07 -9.87
CA ASP A 106 10.83 -6.30 -11.27
C ASP A 106 10.09 -7.51 -11.86
N ALA A 107 10.01 -8.61 -11.11
CA ALA A 107 9.28 -9.81 -11.53
C ALA A 107 7.78 -9.57 -11.72
N ILE A 108 7.15 -8.75 -10.87
CA ILE A 108 5.74 -8.36 -11.03
C ILE A 108 5.58 -7.48 -12.28
N VAL A 109 6.47 -6.50 -12.49
CA VAL A 109 6.43 -5.61 -13.65
C VAL A 109 6.58 -6.42 -14.95
N GLU A 110 7.54 -7.33 -15.01
CA GLU A 110 7.74 -8.22 -16.15
C GLU A 110 6.48 -9.06 -16.45
N ALA A 111 5.90 -9.70 -15.42
CA ALA A 111 4.68 -10.49 -15.57
C ALA A 111 3.49 -9.62 -16.02
N SER A 112 3.32 -8.44 -15.43
CA SER A 112 2.30 -7.46 -15.80
C SER A 112 2.36 -7.07 -17.28
N LEU A 113 3.56 -6.79 -17.78
CA LEU A 113 3.78 -6.43 -19.19
C LEU A 113 3.59 -7.63 -20.11
N THR A 114 4.12 -8.80 -19.76
CA THR A 114 4.05 -10.01 -20.56
C THR A 114 2.62 -10.51 -20.76
N HIS A 115 1.80 -10.43 -19.72
CA HIS A 115 0.43 -10.95 -19.72
C HIS A 115 -0.65 -9.86 -19.85
N ALA A 116 -0.26 -8.62 -20.11
CA ALA A 116 -1.17 -7.47 -20.20
C ALA A 116 -2.10 -7.33 -18.99
N ALA A 117 -1.59 -7.65 -17.79
CA ALA A 117 -2.31 -7.60 -16.52
C ALA A 117 -1.98 -6.30 -15.76
N PRO A 118 -2.84 -5.27 -15.74
CA PRO A 118 -2.56 -4.05 -15.00
C PRO A 118 -2.38 -4.31 -13.51
N VAL A 119 -1.28 -3.83 -12.94
CA VAL A 119 -1.02 -3.86 -11.49
C VAL A 119 -0.97 -2.44 -10.95
N LEU A 120 -1.85 -2.14 -10.01
CA LEU A 120 -1.94 -0.85 -9.31
C LEU A 120 -1.57 -1.05 -7.83
N VAL A 121 -0.70 -0.19 -7.33
CA VAL A 121 -0.39 -0.14 -5.89
C VAL A 121 -1.23 0.94 -5.23
N ASN A 122 -1.83 0.63 -4.08
CA ASN A 122 -2.73 1.56 -3.37
C ASN A 122 -1.96 2.66 -2.62
N HIS A 123 -1.30 3.55 -3.34
CA HIS A 123 -0.69 4.76 -2.80
C HIS A 123 -1.73 5.86 -2.60
N THR A 124 -2.62 5.68 -1.61
CA THR A 124 -3.79 6.53 -1.35
C THR A 124 -3.46 8.00 -1.21
N ARG A 125 -2.27 8.36 -0.70
CA ARG A 125 -1.86 9.77 -0.53
C ARG A 125 -1.76 10.53 -1.84
N ARG A 126 -1.46 9.87 -2.96
CA ARG A 126 -1.48 10.48 -4.30
C ARG A 126 -2.88 10.92 -4.75
N LEU A 127 -3.93 10.40 -4.09
CA LEU A 127 -5.32 10.73 -4.41
C LEU A 127 -5.85 11.94 -3.62
N PHE A 128 -5.15 12.38 -2.59
CA PHE A 128 -5.56 13.55 -1.79
C PHE A 128 -5.43 14.84 -2.62
N SER A 129 -6.48 15.65 -2.63
CA SER A 129 -6.51 16.89 -3.41
C SER A 129 -5.36 17.84 -3.07
N SER A 130 -5.02 17.96 -1.79
CA SER A 130 -3.89 18.78 -1.32
C SER A 130 -2.54 18.29 -1.89
N HIS A 131 -2.30 16.98 -1.89
CA HIS A 131 -1.04 16.42 -2.41
C HIS A 131 -0.93 16.52 -3.93
N ARG A 132 -2.06 16.37 -4.62
CA ARG A 132 -2.13 16.58 -6.07
C ARG A 132 -1.92 18.04 -6.45
N GLU A 133 -2.44 18.96 -5.65
CA GLU A 133 -2.23 20.39 -5.88
C GLU A 133 -0.76 20.78 -5.71
N VAL A 134 -0.09 20.30 -4.64
CA VAL A 134 1.36 20.49 -4.47
C VAL A 134 2.13 19.99 -5.70
N ARG A 135 1.83 18.76 -6.15
CA ARG A 135 2.48 18.20 -7.36
C ARG A 135 2.25 19.11 -8.57
N ARG A 136 1.02 19.57 -8.79
CA ARG A 136 0.67 20.45 -9.90
C ARG A 136 1.42 21.78 -9.86
N LEU A 137 1.58 22.39 -8.68
CA LEU A 137 2.32 23.65 -8.50
C LEU A 137 3.81 23.46 -8.79
N ILE A 138 4.40 22.36 -8.32
CA ILE A 138 5.80 22.01 -8.59
C ILE A 138 6.02 21.80 -10.11
N GLU A 139 5.19 20.99 -10.76
CA GLU A 139 5.32 20.70 -12.20
C GLU A 139 5.20 21.93 -13.09
N ARG A 140 4.41 22.91 -12.69
CA ARG A 140 4.23 24.16 -13.42
C ARG A 140 5.29 25.21 -13.10
N GLY A 141 6.16 24.96 -12.12
CA GLY A 141 7.11 25.93 -11.63
C GLY A 141 6.43 27.21 -11.08
N ALA A 142 5.15 27.11 -10.69
CA ALA A 142 4.32 28.26 -10.31
C ALA A 142 4.83 29.01 -9.06
N LEU A 143 5.61 28.33 -8.22
CA LEU A 143 6.18 28.86 -6.99
C LEU A 143 7.71 29.04 -7.06
N GLY A 144 8.35 28.65 -8.15
CA GLY A 144 9.80 28.61 -8.31
C GLY A 144 10.36 27.17 -8.31
N GLU A 145 11.67 27.05 -8.16
CA GLU A 145 12.35 25.75 -8.11
C GLU A 145 12.20 25.12 -6.72
N LEU A 146 11.80 23.85 -6.68
CA LEU A 146 11.74 23.08 -5.45
C LEU A 146 13.12 22.95 -4.81
N ARG A 147 13.27 23.36 -3.56
CA ARG A 147 14.51 23.31 -2.78
C ARG A 147 14.45 22.33 -1.61
N GLU A 148 13.39 22.41 -0.81
CA GLU A 148 13.28 21.56 0.35
C GLU A 148 11.85 21.02 0.53
N ILE A 149 11.79 19.79 1.05
CA ILE A 149 10.57 19.18 1.58
C ILE A 149 10.88 18.69 3.00
N ASP A 150 10.14 19.17 4.00
CA ASP A 150 10.16 18.60 5.33
C ASP A 150 8.84 17.88 5.57
N TYR A 151 8.88 16.62 6.00
CA TYR A 151 7.68 15.84 6.28
C TYR A 151 7.79 15.16 7.65
N GLU A 152 6.83 15.40 8.53
CA GLU A 152 6.72 14.75 9.82
C GLU A 152 5.42 13.94 9.88
N LEU A 153 5.52 12.68 10.24
CA LEU A 153 4.38 11.79 10.42
C LEU A 153 4.59 10.88 11.63
N GLY A 154 3.77 11.04 12.66
CA GLY A 154 3.87 10.20 13.85
C GLY A 154 2.64 10.26 14.73
N ALA A 155 2.32 9.12 15.29
CA ALA A 155 1.35 8.94 16.37
C ALA A 155 1.72 7.65 17.12
N PRO A 156 1.34 7.50 18.40
CA PRO A 156 1.41 6.21 19.07
C PRO A 156 0.73 5.13 18.22
N PHE A 157 1.35 3.94 18.19
CA PHE A 157 0.80 2.83 17.42
C PHE A 157 -0.50 2.32 18.06
N GLU A 158 -1.62 2.50 17.37
CA GLU A 158 -2.96 2.11 17.83
C GLU A 158 -3.67 1.18 16.82
N TRP A 159 -2.95 0.69 15.80
CA TRP A 159 -3.54 -0.17 14.79
C TRP A 159 -3.95 -1.52 15.42
N PRO A 160 -5.19 -1.99 15.20
CA PRO A 160 -5.62 -3.29 15.69
C PRO A 160 -4.90 -4.40 14.93
N ALA A 161 -3.68 -4.73 15.36
CA ALA A 161 -2.91 -5.82 14.81
C ALA A 161 -3.62 -7.13 15.15
N ALA A 162 -4.29 -7.73 14.18
CA ALA A 162 -5.02 -8.99 14.36
C ALA A 162 -4.09 -10.19 14.62
N THR A 163 -2.78 -10.03 14.46
CA THR A 163 -1.80 -11.10 14.68
C THR A 163 -0.49 -10.54 15.24
N PRO A 164 0.22 -11.31 16.12
CA PRO A 164 1.58 -10.98 16.57
C PRO A 164 2.60 -10.85 15.42
N ALA A 165 2.24 -11.35 14.25
CA ALA A 165 3.02 -11.30 13.02
C ALA A 165 3.41 -9.88 12.58
N TYR A 166 2.71 -8.84 13.05
CA TYR A 166 2.97 -7.46 12.66
C TYR A 166 4.32 -6.94 13.17
N PHE A 167 4.76 -7.40 14.35
CA PHE A 167 6.00 -6.96 15.01
C PHE A 167 7.13 -8.00 15.02
N GLY A 168 6.87 -9.22 14.54
CA GLY A 168 7.86 -10.30 14.59
C GLY A 168 8.90 -10.20 13.47
N ALA A 169 10.18 -10.28 13.82
CA ALA A 169 11.28 -10.29 12.83
C ALA A 169 11.13 -11.38 11.75
N HIS A 170 10.49 -12.51 12.09
CA HIS A 170 10.25 -13.65 11.19
C HIS A 170 8.99 -13.50 10.32
N SER A 171 8.15 -12.53 10.60
CA SER A 171 6.86 -12.34 9.92
C SER A 171 6.91 -11.32 8.77
N GLY A 172 8.10 -10.79 8.47
CA GLY A 172 8.26 -9.70 7.51
C GLY A 172 7.64 -8.38 7.98
N GLY A 173 7.26 -8.31 9.28
CA GLY A 173 6.90 -7.06 9.94
C GLY A 173 8.12 -6.16 9.98
N ARG A 174 8.09 -5.09 9.25
CA ARG A 174 9.06 -4.01 9.27
C ARG A 174 8.42 -2.83 9.99
N GLY A 175 9.25 -1.89 10.47
CA GLY A 175 8.80 -0.84 11.35
C GLY A 175 8.04 0.31 10.69
N VAL A 176 8.11 1.45 11.35
CA VAL A 176 7.36 2.65 10.99
C VAL A 176 7.67 3.12 9.57
N LEU A 177 8.92 2.99 9.11
CA LEU A 177 9.30 3.42 7.77
C LEU A 177 8.59 2.56 6.69
N TYR A 178 8.59 1.26 6.88
CA TYR A 178 8.05 0.32 5.92
C TYR A 178 6.51 0.30 5.88
N ASP A 179 5.87 0.47 7.03
CA ASP A 179 4.41 0.48 7.10
C ASP A 179 3.82 1.88 6.81
N THR A 180 4.19 2.85 7.61
CA THR A 180 3.62 4.21 7.53
C THR A 180 4.43 5.11 6.63
N GLY A 181 5.76 5.01 6.72
CA GLY A 181 6.69 5.87 6.00
C GLY A 181 6.66 5.65 4.48
N VAL A 182 6.39 4.44 4.01
CA VAL A 182 6.29 4.14 2.56
C VAL A 182 5.32 5.06 1.83
N HIS A 183 4.23 5.48 2.47
CA HIS A 183 3.30 6.44 1.89
C HIS A 183 3.90 7.84 1.68
N VAL A 184 4.80 8.24 2.57
CA VAL A 184 5.46 9.55 2.51
C VAL A 184 6.64 9.49 1.57
N VAL A 185 7.42 8.40 1.61
CA VAL A 185 8.53 8.18 0.67
C VAL A 185 8.00 8.19 -0.77
N ASP A 186 6.93 7.46 -1.06
CA ASP A 186 6.28 7.47 -2.36
C ASP A 186 5.84 8.89 -2.78
N LEU A 187 5.22 9.63 -1.88
CA LEU A 187 4.74 10.99 -2.13
C LEU A 187 5.90 11.94 -2.41
N VAL A 188 6.98 11.85 -1.63
CA VAL A 188 8.19 12.67 -1.80
C VAL A 188 8.87 12.34 -3.14
N CYS A 189 9.05 11.06 -3.47
CA CYS A 189 9.58 10.65 -4.78
C CYS A 189 8.72 11.19 -5.93
N TRP A 190 7.40 11.17 -5.76
CA TRP A 190 6.47 11.71 -6.74
C TRP A 190 6.62 13.23 -6.87
N TRP A 191 6.72 13.99 -5.78
CA TRP A 191 6.93 15.44 -5.83
C TRP A 191 8.30 15.83 -6.37
N LEU A 192 9.36 15.07 -6.04
CA LEU A 192 10.70 15.26 -6.60
C LEU A 192 10.78 14.90 -8.11
N GLY A 193 9.79 14.18 -8.65
CA GLY A 193 9.72 13.81 -10.06
C GLY A 193 10.57 12.59 -10.43
N GLY A 194 10.90 11.72 -9.49
CA GLY A 194 11.63 10.47 -9.70
C GLY A 194 12.39 10.00 -8.47
N GLU A 195 13.23 8.98 -8.65
CA GLU A 195 13.99 8.35 -7.57
C GLU A 195 15.11 9.29 -7.08
N PRO A 196 15.16 9.60 -5.77
CA PRO A 196 16.22 10.39 -5.17
C PRO A 196 17.36 9.53 -4.63
N GLN A 197 18.51 10.13 -4.43
CA GLN A 197 19.62 9.55 -3.69
C GLN A 197 19.36 9.66 -2.19
N VAL A 198 19.57 8.57 -1.45
CA VAL A 198 19.56 8.60 0.03
C VAL A 198 20.87 9.22 0.52
N LEU A 199 20.77 10.30 1.30
CA LEU A 199 21.90 10.98 1.92
C LEU A 199 22.12 10.53 3.34
N HIS A 200 21.03 10.30 4.09
CA HIS A 200 21.09 9.91 5.49
C HIS A 200 19.90 9.02 5.85
N TYR A 201 20.19 8.03 6.68
CA TYR A 201 19.18 7.19 7.32
C TYR A 201 19.59 6.92 8.77
N ALA A 202 18.63 7.05 9.68
CA ALA A 202 18.80 6.69 11.09
C ALA A 202 17.48 6.14 11.64
N ASP A 203 17.57 5.12 12.49
CA ASP A 203 16.44 4.50 13.17
C ASP A 203 16.80 4.09 14.61
N ASP A 204 15.81 3.58 15.34
CA ASP A 204 15.95 3.09 16.71
C ASP A 204 15.85 1.54 16.81
N ALA A 205 15.95 0.81 15.69
CA ALA A 205 15.69 -0.63 15.63
C ALA A 205 16.61 -1.48 16.52
N ARG A 206 17.89 -1.10 16.68
CA ARG A 206 18.89 -1.86 17.46
C ARG A 206 18.85 -3.37 17.21
N GLY A 207 18.60 -3.77 15.95
CA GLY A 207 18.45 -5.17 15.54
C GLY A 207 17.02 -5.72 15.62
N GLY A 208 16.04 -4.89 15.94
CA GLY A 208 14.60 -5.21 15.94
C GLY A 208 13.83 -4.44 14.87
N THR A 209 12.55 -4.19 15.16
CA THR A 209 11.66 -3.38 14.33
C THR A 209 11.76 -1.92 14.75
N GLU A 210 12.02 -1.01 13.82
CA GLU A 210 12.13 0.43 14.12
C GLU A 210 10.75 1.04 14.43
N ALA A 211 10.70 1.83 15.51
CA ALA A 211 9.53 2.63 15.87
C ALA A 211 9.71 4.11 15.50
N VAL A 212 10.98 4.54 15.32
CA VAL A 212 11.33 5.89 14.87
C VAL A 212 12.32 5.76 13.71
N ALA A 213 12.07 6.51 12.63
CA ALA A 213 12.99 6.60 11.49
C ALA A 213 13.12 8.04 10.99
N ARG A 214 14.34 8.39 10.55
CA ARG A 214 14.65 9.65 9.88
C ARG A 214 15.36 9.35 8.57
N VAL A 215 14.89 9.96 7.51
CA VAL A 215 15.43 9.78 6.16
C VAL A 215 15.65 11.13 5.52
N THR A 216 16.85 11.35 4.97
CA THR A 216 17.13 12.51 4.11
C THR A 216 17.50 12.01 2.73
N VAL A 217 16.83 12.56 1.72
CA VAL A 217 17.08 12.22 0.31
C VAL A 217 17.28 13.49 -0.52
N ARG A 218 17.97 13.36 -1.68
CA ARG A 218 18.21 14.46 -2.58
C ARG A 218 17.96 14.04 -4.03
N ARG A 219 17.35 14.94 -4.79
CA ARG A 219 17.26 14.82 -6.25
C ARG A 219 17.53 16.18 -6.90
N GLY A 220 18.62 16.27 -7.68
CA GLY A 220 19.10 17.55 -8.21
C GLY A 220 19.45 18.52 -7.08
N ALA A 221 18.90 19.73 -7.11
CA ALA A 221 19.07 20.73 -6.06
C ALA A 221 18.11 20.56 -4.87
N ALA A 222 17.07 19.75 -5.03
CA ALA A 222 16.02 19.57 -4.00
C ALA A 222 16.40 18.50 -2.98
N GLU A 223 16.20 18.82 -1.69
CA GLU A 223 16.40 17.90 -0.57
C GLU A 223 15.08 17.65 0.15
N ALA A 224 14.87 16.42 0.60
CA ALA A 224 13.70 16.09 1.42
C ALA A 224 14.12 15.38 2.70
N ARG A 225 13.60 15.88 3.82
CA ARG A 225 13.78 15.33 5.16
C ARG A 225 12.46 14.76 5.65
N MET A 226 12.49 13.51 6.07
CA MET A 226 11.32 12.78 6.55
C MET A 226 11.58 12.24 7.96
N HIS A 227 10.62 12.44 8.85
CA HIS A 227 10.67 11.94 10.24
C HIS A 227 9.39 11.17 10.55
N PHE A 228 9.54 9.94 11.00
CA PHE A 228 8.48 9.01 11.32
C PHE A 228 8.55 8.56 12.77
N SER A 229 7.41 8.41 13.46
CA SER A 229 7.37 7.87 14.82
C SER A 229 6.07 7.13 15.10
N TRP A 230 6.20 5.93 15.69
CA TRP A 230 5.10 5.21 16.34
C TRP A 230 5.07 5.43 17.87
N LEU A 231 6.07 6.14 18.42
CA LEU A 231 6.18 6.35 19.86
C LEU A 231 5.56 7.68 20.31
N SER A 232 5.52 8.66 19.42
CA SER A 232 5.10 10.01 19.77
C SER A 232 4.30 10.67 18.65
N LYS A 233 3.37 11.54 19.05
CA LYS A 233 2.67 12.41 18.12
C LYS A 233 3.64 13.46 17.58
N LEU A 234 3.85 13.47 16.28
CA LEU A 234 4.53 14.54 15.54
C LEU A 234 3.51 15.53 14.99
N ARG A 235 3.97 16.57 14.29
CA ARG A 235 3.09 17.60 13.70
C ARG A 235 2.12 17.04 12.65
N ASN A 236 2.46 15.90 12.05
CA ASN A 236 1.69 15.30 10.95
C ASN A 236 1.44 16.27 9.80
N ALA A 237 2.50 16.94 9.40
CA ALA A 237 2.48 18.03 8.43
C ALA A 237 3.69 17.94 7.48
N TYR A 238 3.56 18.63 6.37
CA TYR A 238 4.68 18.84 5.47
C TYR A 238 4.85 20.33 5.17
N ARG A 239 6.08 20.70 4.83
CA ARG A 239 6.47 22.02 4.33
C ARG A 239 7.22 21.82 3.02
N VAL A 240 6.87 22.60 2.02
CA VAL A 240 7.54 22.65 0.71
C VAL A 240 8.11 24.04 0.56
N ILE A 241 9.41 24.13 0.28
CA ILE A 241 10.17 25.38 0.08
C ILE A 241 10.66 25.40 -1.37
N VAL A 242 10.43 26.52 -2.01
CA VAL A 242 10.79 26.78 -3.39
C VAL A 242 11.70 27.99 -3.48
#